data_d4cf417cd52a8aba71fdd031f62a2133
#
_entry.id   d4cf417cd52a8aba71fdd031f62a2133
#
_cell.length_a   1.000
_cell.length_b   1.000
_cell.length_c   1.000
_cell.angle_alpha   90.00
_cell.angle_beta   90.00
_cell.angle_gamma   90.00
#
_symmetry.space_group_name_H-M   'P 1'
#
loop_
_entity.id
_entity.type
_entity.pdbx_description
1 polymer ?
#
loop_
_entity_poly.entity_id
_entity_poly.type
_entity_poly.pdbx_seq_one_letter_code
_entity_poly.pdbx_strand_id
1 'polypeptide(L)'
;PLLRLIHDPPQRLYVRGDPEVLREPQLAVVGSRKASAAAVRAAETLCGQAVASGLHICSGLALGIDAAAHRGALRAGGKSVAVMATGIDEIYPARHRSLAAELARSGCLVTEFAPGTPPLRHHFPRRNRIISGLSLGVLVVEAALPSGSLITAGTAVEQGREVFALPWSMLHPGGAGCLRLIRDGAKMVLDIEDVLEELGPMYRLQQDLFEAQQGPGDAVAAAASPILDLLGFEAASPDELVRATGLPAAQVMAELSALELEGRVTRCSGGYTRT
;
A
#
# COMPACT_ATOMS: atom_id res chain seq x y z
N PRO A 1 -4.74 0.13 4.49
CA PRO A 1 -5.63 -0.88 5.09
C PRO A 1 -4.89 -2.07 5.66
N LEU A 2 -4.02 -2.74 4.86
CA LEU A 2 -3.32 -3.98 5.24
C LEU A 2 -2.48 -3.85 6.52
N LEU A 3 -1.82 -2.72 6.74
CA LEU A 3 -0.99 -2.49 7.93
C LEU A 3 -1.79 -2.55 9.25
N ARG A 4 -3.10 -2.30 9.23
CA ARG A 4 -3.95 -2.38 10.42
C ARG A 4 -4.29 -3.83 10.82
N LEU A 5 -4.07 -4.79 9.92
CA LEU A 5 -4.35 -6.21 10.13
C LEU A 5 -3.20 -6.98 10.76
N ILE A 6 -2.01 -6.39 10.85
CA ILE A 6 -0.86 -7.07 11.48
C ILE A 6 -1.05 -7.14 12.99
N HIS A 7 -0.42 -8.12 13.64
CA HIS A 7 -0.55 -8.34 15.08
C HIS A 7 -0.15 -7.12 15.94
N ASP A 8 0.87 -6.38 15.54
CA ASP A 8 1.38 -5.18 16.23
C ASP A 8 1.41 -3.97 15.27
N PRO A 9 0.24 -3.37 14.93
CA PRO A 9 0.20 -2.23 14.05
C PRO A 9 0.79 -0.97 14.73
N PRO A 10 1.51 -0.11 14.01
CA PRO A 10 2.02 1.12 14.58
C PRO A 10 0.87 2.05 14.95
N GLN A 11 0.90 2.60 16.17
CA GLN A 11 -0.12 3.56 16.63
C GLN A 11 -0.05 4.88 15.86
N ARG A 12 1.14 5.24 15.36
CA ARG A 12 1.41 6.47 14.61
C ARG A 12 2.45 6.22 13.55
N LEU A 13 2.27 6.85 12.40
CA LEU A 13 3.28 6.95 11.35
C LEU A 13 3.57 8.42 11.05
N TYR A 14 4.85 8.76 11.02
CA TYR A 14 5.34 10.01 10.48
C TYR A 14 5.61 9.81 8.99
N VAL A 15 5.12 10.71 8.16
CA VAL A 15 5.22 10.62 6.71
C VAL A 15 5.85 11.89 6.13
N ARG A 16 6.72 11.72 5.14
CA ARG A 16 7.29 12.81 4.34
C ARG A 16 7.14 12.45 2.87
N GLY A 17 6.36 13.21 2.13
CA GLY A 17 5.95 12.95 0.75
C GLY A 17 4.46 12.71 0.66
N ASP A 18 4.02 11.96 -0.35
CA ASP A 18 2.61 11.68 -0.62
C ASP A 18 2.09 10.51 0.27
N PRO A 19 1.21 10.76 1.27
CA PRO A 19 0.69 9.72 2.12
C PRO A 19 -0.29 8.76 1.41
N GLU A 20 -0.90 9.16 0.28
CA GLU A 20 -1.87 8.34 -0.43
C GLU A 20 -1.22 7.07 -1.01
N VAL A 21 0.08 7.13 -1.33
CA VAL A 21 0.85 5.95 -1.77
C VAL A 21 0.78 4.78 -0.78
N LEU A 22 0.56 5.05 0.52
CA LEU A 22 0.42 4.02 1.54
C LEU A 22 -0.87 3.19 1.41
N ARG A 23 -1.83 3.66 0.64
CA ARG A 23 -3.10 2.99 0.37
C ARG A 23 -3.05 2.14 -0.89
N GLU A 24 -2.11 2.42 -1.78
CA GLU A 24 -1.96 1.76 -3.06
C GLU A 24 -1.31 0.37 -2.93
N PRO A 25 -1.52 -0.54 -3.89
CA PRO A 25 -0.94 -1.89 -3.84
C PRO A 25 0.59 -1.84 -3.93
N GLN A 26 1.26 -2.51 -2.99
CA GLN A 26 2.71 -2.47 -2.87
C GLN A 26 3.31 -3.86 -2.82
N LEU A 27 4.47 -4.04 -3.46
CA LEU A 27 5.36 -5.19 -3.30
C LEU A 27 6.54 -4.78 -2.42
N ALA A 28 6.75 -5.48 -1.31
CA ALA A 28 7.97 -5.33 -0.53
C ALA A 28 9.14 -6.01 -1.24
N VAL A 29 10.27 -5.31 -1.37
CA VAL A 29 11.48 -5.87 -1.98
C VAL A 29 12.64 -5.67 -1.01
N VAL A 30 13.22 -6.78 -0.56
CA VAL A 30 14.27 -6.78 0.47
C VAL A 30 15.44 -7.69 0.08
N GLY A 31 16.59 -7.51 0.74
CA GLY A 31 17.71 -8.38 0.50
C GLY A 31 19.03 -7.92 1.15
N SER A 32 20.11 -8.44 0.60
CA SER A 32 21.46 -8.20 1.05
C SER A 32 21.85 -6.72 1.00
N ARG A 33 22.49 -6.22 2.07
CA ARG A 33 23.13 -4.89 2.11
C ARG A 33 24.42 -4.86 1.29
N LYS A 34 25.03 -6.03 1.05
CA LYS A 34 26.22 -6.24 0.22
C LYS A 34 25.86 -7.07 -1.00
N ALA A 35 24.84 -6.61 -1.74
CA ALA A 35 24.29 -7.30 -2.88
C ALA A 35 25.32 -7.47 -4.01
N SER A 36 25.26 -8.61 -4.69
CA SER A 36 26.01 -8.82 -5.92
C SER A 36 25.48 -7.91 -7.04
N ALA A 37 26.32 -7.65 -8.04
CA ALA A 37 25.91 -6.84 -9.20
C ALA A 37 24.73 -7.50 -9.96
N ALA A 38 24.67 -8.82 -9.98
CA ALA A 38 23.56 -9.56 -10.58
C ALA A 38 22.26 -9.34 -9.79
N ALA A 39 22.31 -9.40 -8.45
CA ALA A 39 21.16 -9.16 -7.58
C ALA A 39 20.64 -7.71 -7.66
N VAL A 40 21.56 -6.73 -7.77
CA VAL A 40 21.19 -5.32 -7.98
C VAL A 40 20.42 -5.15 -9.28
N ARG A 41 20.93 -5.72 -10.39
CA ARG A 41 20.24 -5.67 -11.70
C ARG A 41 18.89 -6.39 -11.65
N ALA A 42 18.81 -7.57 -11.05
CA ALA A 42 17.56 -8.31 -10.90
C ALA A 42 16.52 -7.49 -10.12
N ALA A 43 16.91 -6.88 -8.99
CA ALA A 43 16.04 -6.01 -8.20
C ALA A 43 15.54 -4.81 -9.03
N GLU A 44 16.43 -4.11 -9.74
CA GLU A 44 16.06 -2.95 -10.57
C GLU A 44 15.09 -3.36 -11.68
N THR A 45 15.33 -4.49 -12.36
CA THR A 45 14.48 -5.00 -13.45
C THR A 45 13.10 -5.39 -12.94
N LEU A 46 13.03 -6.26 -11.90
CA LEU A 46 11.75 -6.74 -11.34
C LEU A 46 10.93 -5.59 -10.74
N CYS A 47 11.57 -4.63 -10.07
CA CYS A 47 10.85 -3.46 -9.56
C CYS A 47 10.30 -2.57 -10.69
N GLY A 48 11.04 -2.43 -11.80
CA GLY A 48 10.54 -1.72 -12.99
C GLY A 48 9.35 -2.43 -13.62
N GLN A 49 9.38 -3.75 -13.74
CA GLN A 49 8.27 -4.56 -14.23
C GLN A 49 7.06 -4.51 -13.28
N ALA A 50 7.27 -4.59 -11.97
CA ALA A 50 6.21 -4.45 -10.96
C ALA A 50 5.49 -3.09 -11.09
N VAL A 51 6.24 -2.00 -11.29
CA VAL A 51 5.68 -0.66 -11.53
C VAL A 51 4.88 -0.64 -12.83
N ALA A 52 5.37 -1.22 -13.91
CA ALA A 52 4.63 -1.31 -15.18
C ALA A 52 3.31 -2.09 -15.04
N SER A 53 3.23 -3.01 -14.08
CA SER A 53 2.03 -3.79 -13.74
C SER A 53 1.14 -3.12 -12.68
N GLY A 54 1.41 -1.86 -12.32
CA GLY A 54 0.58 -1.09 -11.38
C GLY A 54 0.91 -1.28 -9.90
N LEU A 55 1.99 -2.00 -9.56
CA LEU A 55 2.44 -2.15 -8.18
C LEU A 55 3.43 -1.05 -7.81
N HIS A 56 3.35 -0.56 -6.58
CA HIS A 56 4.36 0.30 -5.99
C HIS A 56 5.38 -0.51 -5.20
N ILE A 57 6.56 0.04 -4.99
CA ILE A 57 7.63 -0.66 -4.28
C ILE A 57 7.74 -0.15 -2.85
N CYS A 58 7.74 -1.09 -1.89
CA CYS A 58 8.02 -0.82 -0.49
C CYS A 58 9.38 -1.43 -0.11
N SER A 59 10.24 -0.66 0.55
CA SER A 59 11.52 -1.18 1.05
C SER A 59 12.07 -0.35 2.21
N GLY A 60 13.26 -0.71 2.71
CA GLY A 60 13.78 -0.17 3.97
C GLY A 60 14.86 0.90 3.84
N LEU A 61 15.13 1.44 2.67
CA LEU A 61 16.18 2.44 2.43
C LEU A 61 17.60 1.99 2.82
N ALA A 62 17.81 0.68 3.05
CA ALA A 62 19.12 0.14 3.35
C ALA A 62 20.03 0.10 2.10
N LEU A 63 21.31 -0.20 2.33
CA LEU A 63 22.24 -0.44 1.22
C LEU A 63 21.86 -1.68 0.42
N GLY A 64 22.38 -1.82 -0.79
CA GLY A 64 22.22 -3.00 -1.62
C GLY A 64 20.81 -3.09 -2.22
N ILE A 65 20.09 -4.17 -1.94
CA ILE A 65 18.81 -4.47 -2.59
C ILE A 65 17.76 -3.41 -2.35
N ASP A 66 17.60 -2.90 -1.13
CA ASP A 66 16.61 -1.87 -0.82
C ASP A 66 16.79 -0.64 -1.73
N ALA A 67 18.05 -0.15 -1.82
CA ALA A 67 18.34 0.99 -2.69
C ALA A 67 18.16 0.67 -4.19
N ALA A 68 18.48 -0.55 -4.63
CA ALA A 68 18.25 -0.99 -6.00
C ALA A 68 16.75 -1.04 -6.31
N ALA A 69 15.94 -1.57 -5.40
CA ALA A 69 14.49 -1.63 -5.53
C ALA A 69 13.87 -0.23 -5.69
N HIS A 70 14.24 0.70 -4.83
CA HIS A 70 13.79 2.09 -4.94
C HIS A 70 14.19 2.73 -6.28
N ARG A 71 15.46 2.56 -6.72
CA ARG A 71 15.92 3.10 -8.01
C ARG A 71 15.21 2.46 -9.20
N GLY A 72 14.96 1.14 -9.16
CA GLY A 72 14.19 0.45 -10.20
C GLY A 72 12.79 1.03 -10.35
N ALA A 73 12.08 1.24 -9.24
CA ALA A 73 10.77 1.88 -9.23
C ALA A 73 10.80 3.31 -9.79
N LEU A 74 11.73 4.14 -9.31
CA LEU A 74 11.85 5.54 -9.73
C LEU A 74 12.21 5.68 -11.21
N ARG A 75 13.12 4.86 -11.74
CA ARG A 75 13.48 4.85 -13.18
C ARG A 75 12.32 4.45 -14.08
N ALA A 76 11.41 3.61 -13.58
CA ALA A 76 10.19 3.23 -14.29
C ALA A 76 9.05 4.27 -14.15
N GLY A 77 9.31 5.41 -13.51
CA GLY A 77 8.31 6.46 -13.28
C GLY A 77 7.28 6.12 -12.19
N GLY A 78 7.51 5.04 -11.43
CA GLY A 78 6.62 4.61 -10.36
C GLY A 78 6.89 5.28 -9.01
N LYS A 79 5.96 5.09 -8.08
CA LYS A 79 6.10 5.54 -6.70
C LYS A 79 6.77 4.46 -5.85
N SER A 80 7.49 4.90 -4.81
CA SER A 80 8.10 3.96 -3.87
C SER A 80 8.02 4.48 -2.43
N VAL A 81 7.79 3.56 -1.49
CA VAL A 81 7.68 3.82 -0.06
C VAL A 81 8.94 3.35 0.64
N ALA A 82 9.65 4.27 1.29
CA ALA A 82 10.79 3.94 2.11
C ALA A 82 10.41 3.92 3.59
N VAL A 83 10.37 2.74 4.19
CA VAL A 83 10.12 2.61 5.63
C VAL A 83 11.45 2.77 6.37
N MET A 84 11.54 3.74 7.29
CA MET A 84 12.78 4.09 7.97
C MET A 84 12.84 3.46 9.37
N ALA A 85 14.06 3.22 9.87
CA ALA A 85 14.34 2.76 11.24
C ALA A 85 14.88 3.87 12.16
N THR A 86 14.66 5.12 11.75
CA THR A 86 15.08 6.37 12.38
C THR A 86 13.93 7.34 12.40
N GLY A 87 14.07 8.49 13.05
CA GLY A 87 13.14 9.61 12.90
C GLY A 87 13.03 10.07 11.46
N ILE A 88 11.92 10.72 11.10
CA ILE A 88 11.62 11.14 9.72
C ILE A 88 12.62 12.18 9.17
N ASP A 89 13.30 12.87 10.05
CA ASP A 89 14.31 13.90 9.82
C ASP A 89 15.73 13.31 9.73
N GLU A 90 15.94 12.06 10.17
CA GLU A 90 17.24 11.42 10.23
C GLU A 90 17.41 10.36 9.14
N ILE A 91 18.11 10.69 8.06
CA ILE A 91 18.32 9.76 6.94
C ILE A 91 19.51 8.83 7.20
N TYR A 92 19.21 7.53 7.28
CA TYR A 92 20.22 6.49 7.43
C TYR A 92 20.07 5.39 6.35
N PRO A 93 21.17 5.02 5.68
CA PRO A 93 22.53 5.57 5.75
C PRO A 93 22.62 6.97 5.12
N ALA A 94 23.51 7.83 5.63
CA ALA A 94 23.63 9.23 5.18
C ALA A 94 23.90 9.39 3.67
N ARG A 95 24.53 8.38 3.02
CA ARG A 95 24.75 8.36 1.57
C ARG A 95 23.45 8.24 0.74
N HIS A 96 22.32 7.89 1.35
CA HIS A 96 21.02 7.81 0.69
C HIS A 96 20.19 9.09 0.80
N ARG A 97 20.79 10.23 1.24
CA ARG A 97 20.07 11.51 1.34
C ARG A 97 19.46 11.96 0.02
N SER A 98 20.18 11.81 -1.11
CA SER A 98 19.65 12.13 -2.44
C SER A 98 18.50 11.20 -2.83
N LEU A 99 18.66 9.90 -2.63
CA LEU A 99 17.60 8.91 -2.89
C LEU A 99 16.37 9.18 -2.02
N ALA A 100 16.55 9.47 -0.72
CA ALA A 100 15.46 9.81 0.18
C ALA A 100 14.72 11.09 -0.25
N ALA A 101 15.45 12.11 -0.72
CA ALA A 101 14.83 13.33 -1.26
C ALA A 101 14.04 13.08 -2.54
N GLU A 102 14.48 12.17 -3.39
CA GLU A 102 13.78 11.76 -4.61
C GLU A 102 12.51 10.97 -4.27
N LEU A 103 12.61 10.00 -3.35
CA LEU A 103 11.48 9.24 -2.85
C LEU A 103 10.41 10.12 -2.19
N ALA A 104 10.81 11.15 -1.45
CA ALA A 104 9.86 12.09 -0.85
C ALA A 104 9.12 12.96 -1.88
N ARG A 105 9.62 13.09 -3.12
CA ARG A 105 8.96 13.84 -4.21
C ARG A 105 8.00 12.96 -5.03
N SER A 106 8.34 11.70 -5.24
CA SER A 106 7.60 10.77 -6.13
C SER A 106 6.94 9.61 -5.40
N GLY A 107 6.94 9.63 -4.08
CA GLY A 107 6.39 8.60 -3.21
C GLY A 107 6.39 9.11 -1.79
N CYS A 108 6.85 8.30 -0.80
CA CYS A 108 7.02 8.79 0.56
C CYS A 108 8.10 8.07 1.36
N LEU A 109 8.58 8.77 2.38
CA LEU A 109 9.31 8.19 3.51
C LEU A 109 8.33 8.01 4.66
N VAL A 110 8.43 6.91 5.38
CA VAL A 110 7.53 6.62 6.52
C VAL A 110 8.30 5.99 7.67
N THR A 111 7.92 6.34 8.89
CA THR A 111 8.51 5.77 10.11
C THR A 111 7.54 5.80 11.29
N GLU A 112 7.66 4.84 12.21
CA GLU A 112 6.96 4.88 13.50
C GLU A 112 7.72 5.64 14.59
N PHE A 113 9.01 5.96 14.34
CA PHE A 113 9.89 6.58 15.32
C PHE A 113 9.73 8.10 15.30
N ALA A 114 9.75 8.70 16.49
CA ALA A 114 9.66 10.16 16.65
C ALA A 114 10.82 10.89 15.94
N PRO A 115 10.59 12.14 15.47
CA PRO A 115 11.67 12.97 14.95
C PRO A 115 12.87 13.03 15.93
N GLY A 116 14.07 13.11 15.39
CA GLY A 116 15.32 13.08 16.16
C GLY A 116 15.78 11.69 16.63
N THR A 117 15.01 10.62 16.33
CA THR A 117 15.41 9.25 16.72
C THR A 117 16.60 8.77 15.89
N PRO A 118 17.75 8.41 16.52
CA PRO A 118 18.94 7.95 15.81
C PRO A 118 18.81 6.49 15.33
N PRO A 119 19.72 6.02 14.45
CA PRO A 119 19.74 4.64 13.98
C PRO A 119 20.23 3.67 15.08
N LEU A 120 19.30 3.02 15.76
CA LEU A 120 19.58 2.01 16.76
C LEU A 120 19.39 0.60 16.19
N ARG A 121 20.24 -0.35 16.58
CA ARG A 121 20.25 -1.71 15.98
C ARG A 121 18.90 -2.42 16.10
N HIS A 122 18.20 -2.30 17.23
CA HIS A 122 16.92 -2.94 17.49
C HIS A 122 15.74 -2.30 16.71
N HIS A 123 15.90 -1.08 16.17
CA HIS A 123 14.87 -0.45 15.34
C HIS A 123 14.71 -1.14 13.98
N PHE A 124 15.78 -1.73 13.42
CA PHE A 124 15.72 -2.35 12.09
C PHE A 124 14.81 -3.57 12.03
N PRO A 125 14.90 -4.55 12.94
CA PRO A 125 13.93 -5.66 12.97
C PRO A 125 12.49 -5.18 13.24
N ARG A 126 12.33 -4.24 14.18
CA ARG A 126 11.02 -3.70 14.52
C ARG A 126 10.35 -2.99 13.34
N ARG A 127 11.09 -2.23 12.56
CA ARG A 127 10.61 -1.56 11.36
C ARG A 127 10.15 -2.55 10.27
N ASN A 128 10.80 -3.73 10.15
CA ASN A 128 10.55 -4.67 9.06
C ASN A 128 9.08 -5.14 9.01
N ARG A 129 8.38 -5.22 10.15
CA ARG A 129 6.96 -5.56 10.21
C ARG A 129 6.07 -4.54 9.48
N ILE A 130 6.53 -3.30 9.37
CA ILE A 130 5.82 -2.25 8.63
C ILE A 130 6.03 -2.42 7.12
N ILE A 131 7.23 -2.85 6.68
CA ILE A 131 7.51 -3.15 5.27
C ILE A 131 6.56 -4.25 4.78
N SER A 132 6.54 -5.40 5.47
CA SER A 132 5.67 -6.51 5.11
C SER A 132 4.19 -6.17 5.32
N GLY A 133 3.86 -5.43 6.39
CA GLY A 133 2.48 -5.04 6.72
C GLY A 133 1.82 -4.06 5.72
N LEU A 134 2.60 -3.21 5.06
CA LEU A 134 2.12 -2.32 4.01
C LEU A 134 1.91 -3.04 2.68
N SER A 135 2.55 -4.20 2.47
CA SER A 135 2.69 -4.82 1.17
C SER A 135 1.78 -6.04 1.00
N LEU A 136 1.46 -6.36 -0.25
CA LEU A 136 0.71 -7.55 -0.64
C LEU A 136 1.54 -8.83 -0.44
N GLY A 137 2.85 -8.74 -0.69
CA GLY A 137 3.82 -9.81 -0.53
C GLY A 137 5.24 -9.28 -0.40
N VAL A 138 6.20 -10.17 -0.13
CA VAL A 138 7.61 -9.83 0.12
C VAL A 138 8.52 -10.62 -0.81
N LEU A 139 9.25 -9.93 -1.69
CA LEU A 139 10.26 -10.49 -2.57
C LEU A 139 11.65 -10.38 -1.92
N VAL A 140 12.30 -11.51 -1.71
CA VAL A 140 13.69 -11.59 -1.26
C VAL A 140 14.60 -11.84 -2.46
N VAL A 141 15.36 -10.80 -2.85
CA VAL A 141 16.20 -10.85 -4.07
C VAL A 141 17.50 -11.59 -3.83
N GLU A 142 18.20 -11.31 -2.76
CA GLU A 142 19.45 -11.97 -2.36
C GLU A 142 19.56 -11.98 -0.83
N ALA A 143 19.84 -13.14 -0.24
CA ALA A 143 20.03 -13.29 1.19
C ALA A 143 21.06 -14.39 1.49
N ALA A 144 22.11 -14.02 2.21
CA ALA A 144 23.03 -15.00 2.82
C ALA A 144 22.44 -15.58 4.12
N LEU A 145 23.05 -16.58 4.69
CA LEU A 145 22.72 -17.13 6.00
C LEU A 145 23.82 -16.76 7.01
N PRO A 146 23.50 -16.03 8.11
CA PRO A 146 22.22 -15.40 8.46
C PRO A 146 21.98 -14.07 7.73
N SER A 147 20.70 -13.66 7.58
CA SER A 147 20.33 -12.37 6.96
C SER A 147 19.13 -11.72 7.64
N GLY A 148 19.18 -10.38 7.77
CA GLY A 148 18.06 -9.60 8.28
C GLY A 148 16.83 -9.61 7.35
N SER A 149 17.00 -9.85 6.04
CA SER A 149 15.90 -9.99 5.08
C SER A 149 15.07 -11.26 5.32
N LEU A 150 15.69 -12.32 5.89
CA LEU A 150 14.96 -13.52 6.30
C LEU A 150 14.04 -13.26 7.50
N ILE A 151 14.38 -12.30 8.37
CA ILE A 151 13.48 -11.85 9.45
C ILE A 151 12.23 -11.20 8.82
N THR A 152 12.41 -10.36 7.80
CA THR A 152 11.28 -9.74 7.09
C THR A 152 10.40 -10.80 6.42
N ALA A 153 11.00 -11.82 5.79
CA ALA A 153 10.27 -12.93 5.20
C ALA A 153 9.47 -13.73 6.25
N GLY A 154 10.08 -14.06 7.40
CA GLY A 154 9.38 -14.71 8.51
C GLY A 154 8.21 -13.88 9.02
N THR A 155 8.42 -12.58 9.25
CA THR A 155 7.35 -11.67 9.68
C THR A 155 6.23 -11.57 8.63
N ALA A 156 6.56 -11.62 7.32
CA ALA A 156 5.58 -11.65 6.23
C ALA A 156 4.66 -12.88 6.33
N VAL A 157 5.23 -14.06 6.55
CA VAL A 157 4.45 -15.31 6.76
C VAL A 157 3.53 -15.19 7.97
N GLU A 158 4.04 -14.68 9.11
CA GLU A 158 3.23 -14.44 10.32
C GLU A 158 2.07 -13.46 10.08
N GLN A 159 2.22 -12.56 9.11
CA GLN A 159 1.20 -11.58 8.71
C GLN A 159 0.29 -12.09 7.57
N GLY A 160 0.43 -13.36 7.15
CA GLY A 160 -0.34 -13.93 6.04
C GLY A 160 -0.01 -13.30 4.68
N ARG A 161 1.24 -12.87 4.47
CA ARG A 161 1.73 -12.34 3.20
C ARG A 161 2.50 -13.41 2.45
N GLU A 162 2.33 -13.42 1.12
CA GLU A 162 3.13 -14.28 0.25
C GLU A 162 4.61 -13.89 0.29
N VAL A 163 5.46 -14.90 0.27
CA VAL A 163 6.91 -14.74 0.23
C VAL A 163 7.46 -15.30 -1.07
N PHE A 164 8.23 -14.46 -1.74
CA PHE A 164 8.86 -14.72 -3.02
C PHE A 164 10.38 -14.71 -2.87
N ALA A 165 11.08 -15.55 -3.62
CA ALA A 165 12.54 -15.55 -3.61
C ALA A 165 13.12 -15.88 -4.99
N LEU A 166 14.23 -15.20 -5.35
CA LEU A 166 14.95 -15.50 -6.56
C LEU A 166 15.77 -16.78 -6.40
N PRO A 167 15.79 -17.66 -7.42
CA PRO A 167 16.64 -18.82 -7.42
C PRO A 167 18.09 -18.41 -7.72
N TRP A 168 18.98 -18.82 -6.87
CA TRP A 168 20.42 -18.66 -7.05
C TRP A 168 21.09 -20.00 -7.23
N SER A 169 22.25 -20.00 -7.85
CA SER A 169 23.11 -21.19 -7.84
C SER A 169 23.45 -21.58 -6.39
N MET A 170 23.47 -22.87 -6.08
CA MET A 170 23.92 -23.38 -4.79
C MET A 170 25.36 -22.96 -4.44
N LEU A 171 26.15 -22.58 -5.44
CA LEU A 171 27.51 -22.08 -5.28
C LEU A 171 27.57 -20.56 -5.01
N HIS A 172 26.43 -19.84 -5.09
CA HIS A 172 26.39 -18.42 -4.80
C HIS A 172 26.19 -18.16 -3.31
N PRO A 173 27.22 -17.69 -2.57
CA PRO A 173 27.12 -17.54 -1.10
C PRO A 173 26.00 -16.61 -0.66
N GLY A 174 25.70 -15.57 -1.45
CA GLY A 174 24.62 -14.61 -1.19
C GLY A 174 23.23 -15.15 -1.45
N GLY A 175 23.09 -16.33 -2.11
CA GLY A 175 21.81 -16.92 -2.48
C GLY A 175 21.26 -17.96 -1.52
N ALA A 176 22.07 -18.41 -0.57
CA ALA A 176 21.71 -19.53 0.32
C ALA A 176 20.41 -19.32 1.10
N GLY A 177 20.13 -18.07 1.52
CA GLY A 177 18.88 -17.73 2.20
C GLY A 177 17.66 -17.80 1.28
N CYS A 178 17.79 -17.36 0.02
CA CYS A 178 16.71 -17.47 -0.98
C CYS A 178 16.40 -18.93 -1.29
N LEU A 179 17.43 -19.77 -1.50
CA LEU A 179 17.26 -21.20 -1.72
C LEU A 179 16.58 -21.89 -0.53
N ARG A 180 16.92 -21.47 0.70
CA ARG A 180 16.23 -21.94 1.90
C ARG A 180 14.77 -21.55 1.91
N LEU A 181 14.44 -20.28 1.62
CA LEU A 181 13.05 -19.82 1.55
C LEU A 181 12.24 -20.61 0.52
N ILE A 182 12.78 -20.85 -0.68
CA ILE A 182 12.13 -21.65 -1.72
C ILE A 182 11.87 -23.08 -1.23
N ARG A 183 12.86 -23.71 -0.60
CA ARG A 183 12.71 -25.05 -0.01
C ARG A 183 11.65 -25.08 1.10
N ASP A 184 11.52 -23.98 1.86
CA ASP A 184 10.59 -23.85 2.96
C ASP A 184 9.19 -23.39 2.48
N GLY A 185 8.95 -23.27 1.15
CA GLY A 185 7.66 -23.03 0.52
C GLY A 185 7.46 -21.63 -0.09
N ALA A 186 8.46 -20.77 -0.09
CA ALA A 186 8.36 -19.49 -0.81
C ALA A 186 8.27 -19.73 -2.32
N LYS A 187 7.42 -18.95 -3.01
CA LYS A 187 7.30 -19.00 -4.48
C LYS A 187 8.64 -18.60 -5.11
N MET A 188 9.15 -19.43 -5.97
CA MET A 188 10.32 -19.11 -6.79
C MET A 188 9.91 -18.11 -7.87
N VAL A 189 10.71 -17.07 -8.08
CA VAL A 189 10.46 -15.99 -9.05
C VAL A 189 11.52 -15.99 -10.12
N LEU A 190 11.09 -16.08 -11.37
CA LEU A 190 11.91 -15.91 -12.57
C LEU A 190 11.62 -14.57 -13.24
N ASP A 191 10.36 -14.16 -13.24
CA ASP A 191 9.85 -12.90 -13.78
C ASP A 191 8.75 -12.32 -12.87
N ILE A 192 8.16 -11.19 -13.24
CA ILE A 192 7.15 -10.51 -12.44
C ILE A 192 5.81 -11.24 -12.46
N GLU A 193 5.52 -11.99 -13.50
CA GLU A 193 4.29 -12.76 -13.67
C GLU A 193 4.13 -13.78 -12.54
N ASP A 194 5.22 -14.44 -12.12
CA ASP A 194 5.23 -15.36 -10.96
C ASP A 194 4.75 -14.69 -9.67
N VAL A 195 5.02 -13.38 -9.52
CA VAL A 195 4.59 -12.59 -8.37
C VAL A 195 3.12 -12.20 -8.51
N LEU A 196 2.71 -11.75 -9.70
CA LEU A 196 1.35 -11.26 -9.94
C LEU A 196 0.30 -12.37 -9.81
N GLU A 197 0.62 -13.59 -10.24
CA GLU A 197 -0.26 -14.76 -10.11
C GLU A 197 -0.67 -14.99 -8.66
N GLU A 198 0.28 -14.92 -7.73
CA GLU A 198 0.04 -15.20 -6.31
C GLU A 198 -0.59 -14.01 -5.56
N LEU A 199 -0.35 -12.78 -6.02
CA LEU A 199 -0.85 -11.59 -5.31
C LEU A 199 -2.34 -11.31 -5.52
N GLY A 200 -3.01 -11.96 -6.49
CA GLY A 200 -4.42 -11.71 -6.83
C GLY A 200 -5.39 -11.75 -5.64
N PRO A 201 -5.36 -12.75 -4.75
CA PRO A 201 -6.23 -12.81 -3.58
C PRO A 201 -6.00 -11.67 -2.58
N MET A 202 -4.74 -11.34 -2.31
CA MET A 202 -4.37 -10.26 -1.38
C MET A 202 -4.71 -8.87 -1.95
N TYR A 203 -4.58 -8.70 -3.25
CA TYR A 203 -4.99 -7.48 -3.95
C TYR A 203 -6.51 -7.24 -3.81
N ARG A 204 -7.33 -8.27 -4.03
CA ARG A 204 -8.79 -8.19 -3.80
C ARG A 204 -9.11 -7.83 -2.36
N LEU A 205 -8.50 -8.49 -1.38
CA LEU A 205 -8.68 -8.17 0.03
C LEU A 205 -8.34 -6.70 0.32
N GLN A 206 -7.27 -6.16 -0.26
CA GLN A 206 -6.92 -4.76 -0.08
C GLN A 206 -7.98 -3.82 -0.66
N GLN A 207 -8.54 -4.13 -1.83
CA GLN A 207 -9.64 -3.38 -2.45
C GLN A 207 -10.89 -3.40 -1.57
N ASP A 208 -11.32 -4.59 -1.12
CA ASP A 208 -12.49 -4.75 -0.25
C ASP A 208 -12.34 -3.93 1.06
N LEU A 209 -11.15 -3.97 1.67
CA LEU A 209 -10.84 -3.18 2.87
C LEU A 209 -10.83 -1.67 2.61
N PHE A 210 -10.41 -1.26 1.42
CA PHE A 210 -10.41 0.15 1.03
C PHE A 210 -11.84 0.65 0.83
N GLU A 211 -12.69 -0.10 0.12
CA GLU A 211 -14.10 0.19 -0.07
C GLU A 211 -14.86 0.23 1.27
N ALA A 212 -14.61 -0.74 2.16
CA ALA A 212 -15.21 -0.78 3.49
C ALA A 212 -14.80 0.42 4.38
N GLN A 213 -13.61 1.00 4.18
CA GLN A 213 -13.15 2.19 4.91
C GLN A 213 -13.69 3.49 4.31
N GLN A 214 -14.04 3.49 3.04
CA GLN A 214 -14.71 4.62 2.41
C GLN A 214 -16.19 4.71 2.79
N GLY A 215 -16.74 3.79 3.56
CA GLY A 215 -18.11 3.72 4.08
C GLY A 215 -19.18 4.43 3.24
N PRO A 216 -20.44 4.20 3.35
CA PRO A 216 -21.45 4.93 2.58
C PRO A 216 -21.46 6.46 2.81
N GLY A 217 -20.56 6.99 3.64
CA GLY A 217 -20.44 8.41 3.96
C GLY A 217 -19.59 9.27 3.02
N ASP A 218 -18.56 8.72 2.36
CA ASP A 218 -17.66 9.55 1.54
C ASP A 218 -17.98 9.51 0.05
N ALA A 219 -18.66 8.48 -0.43
CA ALA A 219 -19.22 8.45 -1.79
C ALA A 219 -20.39 9.43 -1.94
N VAL A 220 -21.01 9.85 -0.83
CA VAL A 220 -22.13 10.78 -0.80
C VAL A 220 -21.69 12.25 -0.72
N ALA A 221 -20.45 12.53 -0.34
CA ALA A 221 -19.90 13.89 -0.39
C ALA A 221 -19.49 14.35 -1.80
N ALA A 222 -19.44 13.44 -2.78
CA ALA A 222 -19.09 13.77 -4.18
C ALA A 222 -20.30 13.85 -5.13
N ALA A 223 -21.49 13.44 -4.70
CA ALA A 223 -22.75 13.73 -5.40
C ALA A 223 -23.64 14.54 -4.46
N ALA A 224 -23.48 15.86 -4.48
CA ALA A 224 -24.52 16.75 -4.01
C ALA A 224 -25.81 16.35 -4.76
N SER A 225 -26.73 15.64 -4.06
CA SER A 225 -28.00 15.29 -4.64
C SER A 225 -28.80 16.57 -4.83
N PRO A 226 -29.09 16.98 -6.07
CA PRO A 226 -29.89 18.19 -6.31
C PRO A 226 -31.22 18.14 -5.58
N ILE A 227 -31.73 16.93 -5.30
CA ILE A 227 -32.98 16.70 -4.57
C ILE A 227 -32.80 17.01 -3.07
N LEU A 228 -31.71 16.59 -2.44
CA LEU A 228 -31.45 16.89 -1.03
C LEU A 228 -31.21 18.39 -0.75
N ASP A 229 -30.60 19.09 -1.70
CA ASP A 229 -30.36 20.53 -1.57
C ASP A 229 -31.68 21.34 -1.68
N LEU A 230 -32.67 20.77 -2.36
CA LEU A 230 -34.01 21.35 -2.52
C LEU A 230 -34.99 20.90 -1.44
N LEU A 231 -34.79 19.71 -0.85
CA LEU A 231 -35.59 19.19 0.26
C LEU A 231 -35.14 19.88 1.56
N GLY A 232 -35.95 20.82 2.00
CA GLY A 232 -35.87 21.39 3.34
C GLY A 232 -36.56 20.53 4.39
N PHE A 233 -36.90 21.16 5.53
CA PHE A 233 -37.71 20.51 6.58
C PHE A 233 -39.22 20.58 6.28
N GLU A 234 -39.62 21.19 5.15
CA GLU A 234 -40.99 21.18 4.64
C GLU A 234 -41.18 20.08 3.61
N ALA A 235 -42.39 19.48 3.58
CA ALA A 235 -42.69 18.41 2.65
C ALA A 235 -42.74 18.93 1.21
N ALA A 236 -41.99 18.29 0.30
CA ALA A 236 -42.07 18.59 -1.13
C ALA A 236 -42.58 17.35 -1.90
N SER A 237 -43.50 17.60 -2.80
CA SER A 237 -44.04 16.55 -3.68
C SER A 237 -43.04 16.17 -4.77
N PRO A 238 -43.08 14.92 -5.32
CA PRO A 238 -42.24 14.54 -6.44
C PRO A 238 -42.35 15.45 -7.65
N ASP A 239 -43.56 15.98 -7.92
CA ASP A 239 -43.79 16.89 -9.04
C ASP A 239 -43.17 18.27 -8.85
N GLU A 240 -43.04 18.73 -7.60
CA GLU A 240 -42.31 19.96 -7.26
C GLU A 240 -40.83 19.79 -7.44
N LEU A 241 -40.29 18.62 -7.04
CA LEU A 241 -38.88 18.26 -7.21
C LEU A 241 -38.51 18.12 -8.69
N VAL A 242 -39.36 17.50 -9.51
CA VAL A 242 -39.19 17.43 -10.96
C VAL A 242 -39.10 18.81 -11.58
N ARG A 243 -40.00 19.74 -11.17
CA ARG A 243 -40.01 21.12 -11.67
C ARG A 243 -38.79 21.92 -11.22
N ALA A 244 -38.35 21.73 -9.98
CA ALA A 244 -37.23 22.45 -9.41
C ALA A 244 -35.86 21.94 -9.90
N THR A 245 -35.69 20.61 -10.10
CA THR A 245 -34.45 20.01 -10.57
C THR A 245 -34.33 19.96 -12.10
N GLY A 246 -35.43 19.97 -12.81
CA GLY A 246 -35.48 19.72 -14.26
C GLY A 246 -35.17 18.28 -14.65
N LEU A 247 -35.06 17.37 -13.68
CA LEU A 247 -34.78 15.95 -13.92
C LEU A 247 -36.05 15.19 -14.37
N PRO A 248 -35.91 14.11 -15.16
CA PRO A 248 -37.03 13.24 -15.49
C PRO A 248 -37.68 12.63 -14.24
N ALA A 249 -39.01 12.52 -14.21
CA ALA A 249 -39.76 11.99 -13.06
C ALA A 249 -39.25 10.60 -12.59
N ALA A 250 -38.90 9.73 -13.52
CA ALA A 250 -38.34 8.41 -13.21
C ALA A 250 -37.00 8.52 -12.42
N GLN A 251 -36.15 9.48 -12.75
CA GLN A 251 -34.88 9.71 -12.08
C GLN A 251 -35.10 10.31 -10.69
N VAL A 252 -36.00 11.27 -10.54
CA VAL A 252 -36.39 11.85 -9.24
C VAL A 252 -36.93 10.77 -8.31
N MET A 253 -37.81 9.90 -8.80
CA MET A 253 -38.36 8.79 -8.00
C MET A 253 -37.32 7.76 -7.59
N ALA A 254 -36.39 7.40 -8.49
CA ALA A 254 -35.31 6.47 -8.18
C ALA A 254 -34.38 7.05 -7.09
N GLU A 255 -34.04 8.33 -7.19
CA GLU A 255 -33.18 9.02 -6.23
C GLU A 255 -33.88 9.19 -4.88
N LEU A 256 -35.15 9.55 -4.83
CA LEU A 256 -35.96 9.62 -3.60
C LEU A 256 -36.04 8.25 -2.90
N SER A 257 -36.22 7.16 -3.67
CA SER A 257 -36.23 5.80 -3.10
C SER A 257 -34.88 5.41 -2.52
N ALA A 258 -33.78 5.75 -3.18
CA ALA A 258 -32.43 5.54 -2.65
C ALA A 258 -32.19 6.32 -1.34
N LEU A 259 -32.54 7.59 -1.33
CA LEU A 259 -32.41 8.45 -0.13
C LEU A 259 -33.33 8.02 1.03
N GLU A 260 -34.49 7.44 0.74
CA GLU A 260 -35.39 6.86 1.76
C GLU A 260 -34.78 5.60 2.37
N LEU A 261 -34.17 4.71 1.55
CA LEU A 261 -33.44 3.54 2.02
C LEU A 261 -32.21 3.90 2.86
N GLU A 262 -31.57 5.02 2.55
CA GLU A 262 -30.44 5.57 3.32
C GLU A 262 -30.88 6.30 4.61
N GLY A 263 -32.19 6.44 4.84
CA GLY A 263 -32.75 7.14 6.01
C GLY A 263 -32.51 8.65 5.99
N ARG A 264 -32.19 9.25 4.83
CA ARG A 264 -31.93 10.69 4.66
C ARG A 264 -33.18 11.50 4.30
N VAL A 265 -34.20 10.80 3.85
CA VAL A 265 -35.50 11.36 3.46
C VAL A 265 -36.61 10.47 4.02
N THR A 266 -37.67 11.05 4.50
CA THR A 266 -38.85 10.33 4.98
C THR A 266 -40.08 10.74 4.19
N ARG A 267 -40.91 9.78 3.82
CA ARG A 267 -42.19 9.99 3.16
C ARG A 267 -43.23 10.45 4.16
N CYS A 268 -43.95 11.54 3.87
CA CYS A 268 -45.01 12.10 4.71
C CYS A 268 -46.28 12.44 3.90
N SER A 269 -47.35 12.88 4.60
CA SER A 269 -48.59 13.28 3.93
C SER A 269 -48.36 14.61 3.21
N GLY A 270 -48.00 14.58 1.93
CA GLY A 270 -47.71 15.77 1.09
C GLY A 270 -46.46 15.62 0.26
N GLY A 271 -45.65 14.55 0.48
CA GLY A 271 -44.44 14.32 -0.29
C GLY A 271 -43.32 13.69 0.52
N TYR A 272 -42.12 14.22 0.36
CA TYR A 272 -40.90 13.77 1.05
C TYR A 272 -40.30 14.94 1.83
N THR A 273 -39.73 14.69 2.98
CA THR A 273 -39.02 15.67 3.80
C THR A 273 -37.65 15.13 4.18
N ARG A 274 -36.68 15.97 4.40
CA ARG A 274 -35.37 15.61 4.91
C ARG A 274 -35.50 15.16 6.36
N THR A 275 -34.82 14.06 6.72
CA THR A 275 -34.81 13.48 8.08
C THR A 275 -33.83 14.23 8.97
#